data_fb25e4610235b9654f87cebf3b6318c9
#
_entry.id   fb25e4610235b9654f87cebf3b6318c9
#
_cell.length_a   1.000
_cell.length_b   1.000
_cell.length_c   1.000
_cell.angle_alpha   90.00
_cell.angle_beta   90.00
_cell.angle_gamma   90.00
#
_symmetry.space_group_name_H-M   'P 1'
#
loop_
_entity.id
_entity.type
_entity.pdbx_description
1 polymer ?
#
loop_
_entity_poly.entity_id
_entity_poly.type
_entity_poly.pdbx_seq_one_letter_code
_entity_poly.pdbx_strand_id
1 'polypeptide(L)' 'NLLKNMLQKSAEADKAKALLSLELLGKHQVGIGDHSTGDFYKNAEEALTMLADADERLETIEKYLNKPVIL' A
#
# COMPACT_ATOMS: atom_id res chain seq x y z
N ASN A 1 -10.65 -5.77 19.53
CA ASN A 1 -11.89 -5.77 18.76
C ASN A 1 -11.63 -6.36 17.38
N LEU A 2 -12.45 -7.31 17.00
CA LEU A 2 -12.26 -8.06 15.76
C LEU A 2 -12.37 -7.20 14.52
N LEU A 3 -13.28 -6.26 14.53
CA LEU A 3 -13.45 -5.38 13.39
C LEU A 3 -12.20 -4.54 13.15
N LYS A 4 -11.69 -3.94 14.22
CA LYS A 4 -10.47 -3.15 14.11
C LYS A 4 -9.30 -4.03 13.63
N ASN A 5 -9.17 -5.22 14.20
CA ASN A 5 -8.11 -6.14 13.80
C ASN A 5 -8.19 -6.49 12.32
N MET A 6 -9.39 -6.77 11.84
CA MET A 6 -9.57 -7.12 10.44
C MET A 6 -9.17 -5.97 9.53
N LEU A 7 -9.62 -4.76 9.86
CA LEU A 7 -9.28 -3.59 9.06
C LEU A 7 -7.78 -3.31 9.08
N GLN A 8 -7.17 -3.44 10.26
CA GLN A 8 -5.74 -3.22 10.39
C GLN A 8 -4.93 -4.23 9.59
N LYS A 9 -5.28 -5.52 9.69
CA LYS A 9 -4.57 -6.57 8.97
C LYS A 9 -4.72 -6.40 7.47
N SER A 10 -5.90 -5.98 7.02
CA SER A 10 -6.14 -5.74 5.62
C SER A 10 -5.23 -4.61 5.10
N ALA A 11 -5.15 -3.51 5.85
CA ALA A 11 -4.30 -2.40 5.45
C ALA A 11 -2.82 -2.77 5.51
N GLU A 12 -2.41 -3.53 6.51
CA GLU A 12 -1.03 -4.00 6.61
C GLU A 12 -0.66 -4.90 5.44
N ALA A 13 -1.58 -5.76 5.02
CA ALA A 13 -1.34 -6.63 3.88
C ALA A 13 -1.17 -5.81 2.60
N ASP A 14 -2.02 -4.82 2.39
CA ASP A 14 -1.91 -3.96 1.22
C ASP A 14 -0.61 -3.18 1.23
N LYS A 15 -0.19 -2.69 2.40
CA LYS A 15 1.08 -2.00 2.55
C LYS A 15 2.24 -2.90 2.17
N ALA A 16 2.23 -4.14 2.64
CA ALA A 16 3.29 -5.09 2.34
C ALA A 16 3.35 -5.40 0.84
N LYS A 17 2.19 -5.58 0.22
CA LYS A 17 2.13 -5.80 -1.23
C LYS A 17 2.70 -4.62 -2.00
N ALA A 18 2.35 -3.42 -1.59
CA ALA A 18 2.81 -2.21 -2.27
C ALA A 18 4.32 -2.05 -2.13
N LEU A 19 4.85 -2.27 -0.93
CA LEU A 19 6.27 -2.16 -0.70
C LEU A 19 7.04 -3.20 -1.51
N LEU A 20 6.54 -4.44 -1.55
CA LEU A 20 7.17 -5.48 -2.35
C LEU A 20 7.17 -5.12 -3.82
N SER A 21 6.04 -4.62 -4.32
CA SER A 21 5.94 -4.21 -5.71
C SER A 21 6.94 -3.11 -6.05
N LEU A 22 7.03 -2.10 -5.19
CA LEU A 22 7.97 -1.00 -5.42
C LEU A 22 9.41 -1.48 -5.38
N GLU A 23 9.71 -2.39 -4.45
CA GLU A 23 11.06 -2.94 -4.37
C GLU A 23 11.42 -3.72 -5.63
N LEU A 24 10.51 -4.56 -6.10
CA LEU A 24 10.76 -5.35 -7.30
C LEU A 24 10.89 -4.47 -8.53
N LEU A 25 10.03 -3.47 -8.66
CA LEU A 25 10.09 -2.55 -9.78
C LEU A 25 11.38 -1.73 -9.75
N GLY A 26 11.82 -1.35 -8.56
CA GLY A 26 13.04 -0.57 -8.42
C GLY A 26 14.29 -1.36 -8.74
N LYS A 27 14.26 -2.67 -8.55
CA LYS A 27 15.40 -3.52 -8.85
C LYS A 27 15.49 -3.87 -10.31
N HIS A 28 14.37 -3.89 -11.01
CA HIS A 28 14.37 -4.24 -12.41
C HIS A 28 14.62 -3.00 -13.23
N GLN A 29 15.79 -2.93 -13.80
CA GLN A 29 16.15 -1.85 -14.68
C GLN A 29 15.25 -1.94 -15.89
N VAL A 30 14.38 -1.01 -15.99
CA VAL A 30 13.52 -0.94 -17.11
C VAL A 30 14.20 -0.14 -18.17
N GLY A 31 13.88 -0.30 -19.29
CA GLY A 31 14.48 0.42 -20.35
C GLY A 31 15.04 -0.51 -21.31
N ILE A 32 14.66 -1.67 -21.18
CA ILE A 32 15.11 -2.63 -22.11
C ILE A 32 14.21 -2.60 -23.29
N GLY A 33 13.90 -1.42 -23.66
CA GLY A 33 13.42 -1.18 -24.98
C GLY A 33 12.25 -1.98 -25.46
N ASP A 34 11.42 -2.42 -24.64
CA ASP A 34 10.26 -3.04 -25.20
C ASP A 34 9.05 -2.28 -24.74
N HIS A 35 7.91 -2.79 -25.04
CA HIS A 35 6.64 -2.13 -24.81
C HIS A 35 6.28 -2.02 -23.33
N SER A 36 7.14 -2.52 -22.48
CA SER A 36 6.82 -2.57 -21.06
C SER A 36 7.09 -1.26 -20.34
N THR A 37 7.67 -0.27 -21.00
CA THR A 37 7.98 0.99 -20.35
C THR A 37 6.74 1.67 -19.81
N GLY A 38 5.67 1.73 -20.58
CA GLY A 38 4.43 2.32 -20.12
C GLY A 38 3.81 1.53 -18.98
N ASP A 39 3.88 0.21 -19.07
CA ASP A 39 3.39 -0.64 -18.02
C ASP A 39 4.20 -0.49 -16.74
N PHE A 40 5.50 -0.28 -16.87
CA PHE A 40 6.35 -0.05 -15.73
C PHE A 40 5.90 1.20 -14.96
N TYR A 41 5.73 2.30 -15.66
CA TYR A 41 5.30 3.54 -15.02
C TYR A 41 3.94 3.38 -14.37
N LYS A 42 3.01 2.75 -15.08
CA LYS A 42 1.68 2.52 -14.55
C LYS A 42 1.73 1.66 -13.30
N ASN A 43 2.49 0.58 -13.33
CA ASN A 43 2.60 -0.31 -12.19
C ASN A 43 3.24 0.37 -11.01
N ALA A 44 4.27 1.18 -11.25
CA ALA A 44 4.93 1.91 -10.17
C ALA A 44 3.98 2.93 -9.54
N GLU A 45 3.23 3.63 -10.37
CA GLU A 45 2.29 4.63 -9.85
C GLU A 45 1.16 3.97 -9.08
N GLU A 46 0.67 2.83 -9.55
CA GLU A 46 -0.36 2.09 -8.85
C GLU A 46 0.15 1.58 -7.51
N ALA A 47 1.37 1.09 -7.48
CA ALA A 47 1.95 0.60 -6.23
C ALA A 47 2.12 1.74 -5.22
N LEU A 48 2.55 2.90 -5.68
CA LEU A 48 2.67 4.05 -4.79
C LEU A 48 1.31 4.49 -4.26
N THR A 49 0.29 4.50 -5.10
CA THR A 49 -1.06 4.84 -4.68
C THR A 49 -1.57 3.85 -3.63
N MET A 50 -1.32 2.56 -3.84
CA MET A 50 -1.70 1.55 -2.87
C MET A 50 -0.99 1.76 -1.54
N LEU A 51 0.31 2.08 -1.59
CA LEU A 51 1.07 2.34 -0.37
C LEU A 51 0.52 3.53 0.39
N ALA A 52 0.29 4.62 -0.31
CA ALA A 52 -0.24 5.83 0.32
C ALA A 52 -1.61 5.59 0.93
N ASP A 53 -2.46 4.85 0.20
CA ASP A 53 -3.78 4.51 0.70
C ASP A 53 -3.70 3.63 1.94
N ALA A 54 -2.83 2.64 1.94
CA ALA A 54 -2.67 1.74 3.09
C ALA A 54 -2.16 2.50 4.32
N ASP A 55 -1.17 3.37 4.12
CA ASP A 55 -0.66 4.19 5.22
C ASP A 55 -1.73 5.10 5.80
N GLU A 56 -2.54 5.69 4.93
CA GLU A 56 -3.63 6.56 5.38
C GLU A 56 -4.67 5.76 6.17
N ARG A 57 -5.00 4.57 5.70
CA ARG A 57 -5.96 3.72 6.41
C ARG A 57 -5.42 3.33 7.79
N LEU A 58 -4.14 2.98 7.87
CA LEU A 58 -3.54 2.62 9.16
C LEU A 58 -3.55 3.80 10.12
N GLU A 59 -3.23 4.97 9.63
CA GLU A 59 -3.25 6.18 10.42
C GLU A 59 -4.67 6.50 10.91
N THR A 60 -5.64 6.34 10.04
CA THR A 60 -7.04 6.57 10.38
C THR A 60 -7.53 5.59 11.43
N ILE A 61 -7.16 4.33 11.30
CA ILE A 61 -7.50 3.31 12.30
C ILE A 61 -6.91 3.69 13.65
N GLU A 62 -5.66 4.08 13.66
CA GLU A 62 -4.98 4.47 14.90
C GLU A 62 -5.67 5.66 15.53
N LYS A 63 -6.05 6.63 14.72
CA LYS A 63 -6.63 7.87 15.22
C LYS A 63 -8.04 7.69 15.76
N TYR A 64 -8.84 6.86 15.11
CA TYR A 64 -10.26 6.79 15.43
C TYR A 64 -10.72 5.48 16.05
N LEU A 65 -10.02 4.37 15.77
CA LEU A 65 -10.47 3.07 16.23
C LEU A 65 -9.61 2.48 17.33
N ASN A 66 -8.46 3.08 17.58
CA ASN A 66 -7.55 2.58 18.59
C ASN A 66 -7.85 3.12 19.98
N LYS A 67 -8.65 4.16 20.06
CA LYS A 67 -9.00 4.76 21.33
C LYS A 67 -10.41 4.37 21.70
N PRO A 68 -10.68 4.16 22.99
CA PRO A 68 -12.05 3.95 23.43
C PRO A 68 -12.86 5.16 23.04
N VAL A 69 -14.03 4.90 22.51
CA VAL A 69 -14.94 5.99 22.23
C VAL A 69 -15.61 6.35 23.53
N ILE A 70 -15.25 7.49 24.06
CA ILE A 70 -15.87 8.01 25.25
C ILE A 70 -16.88 9.03 24.79
N LEU A 71 -18.11 8.71 24.95
CA LEU A 71 -19.19 9.61 24.57
C LEU A 71 -19.67 10.37 25.78
#